data_21f7ba97e7f4a1d078d59b2bbe38fcd4
#
_entry.id   21f7ba97e7f4a1d078d59b2bbe38fcd4
#
_cell.length_a   1.000
_cell.length_b   1.000
_cell.length_c   1.000
_cell.angle_alpha   90.00
_cell.angle_beta   90.00
_cell.angle_gamma   90.00
#
_symmetry.space_group_name_H-M   'P 1'
#
loop_
_entity.id
_entity.type
_entity.pdbx_description
1 polymer ?
#
loop_
_entity_poly.entity_id
_entity_poly.type
_entity_poly.pdbx_seq_one_letter_code
_entity_poly.pdbx_strand_id
1 'polypeptide(L)'
;MAKNKKAEAKAAKDLKQGDLKAARDTQEATVGLKWLGDVAEHDFAAAEAYLSLRLDPTQVDDAGKHLRSAKVTTRRANDILRASNRDPLPLDDPGVMRDLRKAISGEKLSPVLVVTLPQGADIADGYHRVSLAYNLNPFGDVPLRIASELRKK
;
A
#
# COMPACT_ATOMS: atom_id res chain seq x y z
N MET A 1 15.14 -7.23 -24.97
CA MET A 1 13.73 -7.54 -25.17
C MET A 1 13.45 -7.92 -26.60
N ALA A 2 12.62 -8.91 -26.82
CA ALA A 2 12.19 -9.32 -28.15
C ALA A 2 11.41 -8.20 -28.83
N LYS A 3 11.35 -8.17 -30.18
CA LYS A 3 10.80 -7.03 -30.91
C LYS A 3 9.29 -6.87 -30.70
N ASN A 4 8.51 -7.95 -30.68
CA ASN A 4 7.09 -7.84 -30.35
C ASN A 4 6.91 -7.52 -28.87
N LYS A 5 7.68 -8.20 -28.06
CA LYS A 5 7.77 -7.85 -26.67
C LYS A 5 8.29 -6.44 -26.53
N LYS A 6 9.09 -5.98 -27.47
CA LYS A 6 9.60 -4.62 -27.52
C LYS A 6 8.53 -3.65 -27.95
N ALA A 7 7.64 -4.04 -28.85
CA ALA A 7 6.49 -3.21 -29.25
C ALA A 7 5.44 -3.18 -28.14
N GLU A 8 5.15 -4.32 -27.55
CA GLU A 8 4.29 -4.41 -26.37
C GLU A 8 4.93 -3.71 -25.19
N ALA A 9 6.22 -3.95 -24.97
CA ALA A 9 6.97 -3.29 -23.91
C ALA A 9 7.13 -1.81 -24.21
N LYS A 10 7.19 -1.42 -25.49
CA LYS A 10 7.23 -0.01 -25.84
C LYS A 10 5.89 0.63 -25.62
N ALA A 11 4.79 0.00 -26.01
CA ALA A 11 3.45 0.49 -25.74
C ALA A 11 3.21 0.53 -24.22
N ALA A 12 3.60 -0.52 -23.51
CA ALA A 12 3.52 -0.56 -22.06
C ALA A 12 4.51 0.41 -21.42
N LYS A 13 5.69 0.57 -22.01
CA LYS A 13 6.69 1.50 -21.53
C LYS A 13 6.30 2.94 -21.80
N ASP A 14 5.73 3.22 -22.96
CA ASP A 14 5.23 4.56 -23.26
C ASP A 14 4.05 4.90 -22.34
N LEU A 15 3.14 3.95 -22.14
CA LEU A 15 2.06 4.11 -21.20
C LEU A 15 2.60 4.28 -19.77
N LYS A 16 3.56 3.43 -19.40
CA LYS A 16 4.18 3.48 -18.08
C LYS A 16 4.95 4.78 -17.87
N GLN A 17 5.67 5.25 -18.88
CA GLN A 17 6.40 6.51 -18.78
C GLN A 17 5.46 7.71 -18.73
N GLY A 18 4.38 7.68 -19.49
CA GLY A 18 3.35 8.70 -19.44
C GLY A 18 2.68 8.71 -18.07
N ASP A 19 2.32 7.54 -17.57
CA ASP A 19 1.70 7.39 -16.24
C ASP A 19 2.68 7.84 -15.16
N LEU A 20 3.94 7.46 -15.28
CA LEU A 20 4.97 7.81 -14.32
C LEU A 20 5.25 9.31 -14.31
N LYS A 21 5.32 9.91 -15.48
CA LYS A 21 5.50 11.35 -15.59
C LYS A 21 4.31 12.10 -15.00
N ALA A 22 3.09 11.67 -15.31
CA ALA A 22 1.88 12.27 -14.76
C ALA A 22 1.84 12.13 -13.25
N ALA A 23 2.28 10.99 -12.71
CA ALA A 23 2.35 10.77 -11.28
C ALA A 23 3.40 11.66 -10.62
N ARG A 24 4.55 11.82 -11.26
CA ARG A 24 5.60 12.72 -10.77
C ARG A 24 5.13 14.17 -10.79
N ASP A 25 4.52 14.58 -11.91
CA ASP A 25 4.00 15.94 -12.03
C ASP A 25 2.94 16.20 -10.96
N THR A 26 2.07 15.20 -10.71
CA THR A 26 1.07 15.28 -9.66
C THR A 26 1.73 15.37 -8.28
N GLN A 27 2.75 14.57 -8.04
CA GLN A 27 3.47 14.59 -6.78
C GLN A 27 4.18 15.93 -6.57
N GLU A 28 4.84 16.44 -7.61
CA GLU A 28 5.52 17.73 -7.56
C GLU A 28 4.52 18.87 -7.36
N ALA A 29 3.38 18.79 -8.05
CA ALA A 29 2.36 19.84 -7.98
C ALA A 29 1.52 19.79 -6.71
N THR A 30 1.21 18.57 -6.21
CA THR A 30 0.29 18.37 -5.09
C THR A 30 0.95 17.78 -3.84
N VAL A 31 2.27 17.61 -3.88
CA VAL A 31 3.05 17.04 -2.78
C VAL A 31 2.75 15.56 -2.55
N GLY A 32 2.21 14.84 -3.55
CA GLY A 32 2.12 13.39 -3.49
C GLY A 32 0.74 12.82 -3.81
N LEU A 33 0.56 11.56 -3.41
CA LEU A 33 -0.68 10.84 -3.61
C LEU A 33 -1.78 11.43 -2.73
N LYS A 34 -3.03 11.32 -3.21
CA LYS A 34 -4.20 11.71 -2.44
C LYS A 34 -4.75 10.49 -1.71
N TRP A 35 -5.09 10.67 -0.46
CA TRP A 35 -5.58 9.61 0.40
C TRP A 35 -6.95 9.97 0.97
N LEU A 36 -7.77 8.94 1.18
CA LEU A 36 -9.00 9.11 1.95
C LEU A 36 -8.62 9.48 3.39
N GLY A 37 -9.52 10.19 4.06
CA GLY A 37 -9.31 10.55 5.46
C GLY A 37 -9.35 9.37 6.40
N ASP A 38 -9.95 8.27 5.97
CA ASP A 38 -10.04 7.05 6.76
C ASP A 38 -10.09 5.83 5.85
N VAL A 39 -9.87 4.66 6.45
CA VAL A 39 -9.83 3.38 5.77
C VAL A 39 -11.22 3.04 5.23
N ALA A 40 -11.27 2.58 3.97
CA ALA A 40 -12.51 2.10 3.38
C ALA A 40 -12.97 0.83 4.11
N GLU A 41 -14.27 0.72 4.36
CA GLU A 41 -14.81 -0.36 5.22
C GLU A 41 -14.44 -1.76 4.71
N HIS A 42 -14.47 -1.97 3.39
CA HIS A 42 -14.14 -3.28 2.84
C HIS A 42 -12.67 -3.69 3.05
N ASP A 43 -11.79 -2.75 3.34
CA ASP A 43 -10.38 -3.05 3.59
C ASP A 43 -10.18 -3.79 4.92
N PHE A 44 -11.03 -3.53 5.91
CA PHE A 44 -10.96 -4.27 7.17
C PHE A 44 -11.25 -5.76 6.96
N ALA A 45 -12.25 -6.07 6.16
CA ALA A 45 -12.56 -7.47 5.83
C ALA A 45 -11.42 -8.12 5.05
N ALA A 46 -10.81 -7.39 4.13
CA ALA A 46 -9.66 -7.88 3.37
C ALA A 46 -8.47 -8.16 4.29
N ALA A 47 -8.21 -7.28 5.24
CA ALA A 47 -7.14 -7.46 6.22
C ALA A 47 -7.39 -8.69 7.09
N GLU A 48 -8.61 -8.88 7.55
CA GLU A 48 -8.97 -10.04 8.37
C GLU A 48 -8.83 -11.34 7.58
N ALA A 49 -9.23 -11.34 6.31
CA ALA A 49 -9.07 -12.51 5.44
C ALA A 49 -7.58 -12.88 5.28
N TYR A 50 -6.73 -11.90 5.06
CA TYR A 50 -5.30 -12.13 4.98
C TYR A 50 -4.74 -12.65 6.30
N LEU A 51 -5.10 -12.01 7.41
CA LEU A 51 -4.59 -12.38 8.73
C LEU A 51 -5.06 -13.78 9.15
N SER A 52 -6.20 -14.25 8.66
CA SER A 52 -6.69 -15.59 8.95
C SER A 52 -5.74 -16.69 8.46
N LEU A 53 -4.84 -16.35 7.54
CA LEU A 53 -3.81 -17.27 7.06
C LEU A 53 -2.55 -17.23 7.93
N ARG A 54 -2.47 -16.31 8.88
CA ARG A 54 -1.28 -16.09 9.70
C ARG A 54 -1.51 -16.23 11.19
N LEU A 55 -2.75 -16.03 11.63
CA LEU A 55 -3.11 -15.96 13.04
C LEU A 55 -4.27 -16.89 13.31
N ASP A 56 -4.45 -17.25 14.58
CA ASP A 56 -5.64 -18.02 14.96
C ASP A 56 -6.90 -17.10 14.97
N PRO A 57 -8.11 -17.71 15.00
CA PRO A 57 -9.34 -16.91 14.93
C PRO A 57 -9.49 -15.85 16.01
N THR A 58 -9.03 -16.14 17.24
CA THR A 58 -9.09 -15.18 18.32
C THR A 58 -8.19 -13.98 18.06
N GLN A 59 -6.98 -14.25 17.56
CA GLN A 59 -6.04 -13.19 17.20
C GLN A 59 -6.53 -12.36 16.04
N VAL A 60 -7.18 -12.98 15.04
CA VAL A 60 -7.75 -12.27 13.91
C VAL A 60 -8.86 -11.32 14.39
N ASP A 61 -9.74 -11.80 15.24
CA ASP A 61 -10.82 -10.98 15.80
C ASP A 61 -10.24 -9.79 16.59
N ASP A 62 -9.25 -10.05 17.39
CA ASP A 62 -8.56 -9.04 18.19
C ASP A 62 -7.89 -7.99 17.29
N ALA A 63 -7.20 -8.46 16.26
CA ALA A 63 -6.56 -7.57 15.28
C ALA A 63 -7.58 -6.68 14.58
N GLY A 64 -8.70 -7.27 14.18
CA GLY A 64 -9.78 -6.52 13.53
C GLY A 64 -10.33 -5.42 14.41
N LYS A 65 -10.55 -5.71 15.67
CA LYS A 65 -11.02 -4.72 16.65
C LYS A 65 -10.02 -3.59 16.85
N HIS A 66 -8.74 -3.94 17.01
CA HIS A 66 -7.68 -2.94 17.18
C HIS A 66 -7.51 -2.07 15.95
N LEU A 67 -7.57 -2.67 14.76
CA LEU A 67 -7.47 -1.90 13.51
C LEU A 67 -8.64 -0.91 13.38
N ARG A 68 -9.85 -1.35 13.73
CA ARG A 68 -11.03 -0.47 13.63
C ARG A 68 -11.00 0.66 14.64
N SER A 69 -10.38 0.46 15.78
CA SER A 69 -10.31 1.49 16.83
C SER A 69 -9.05 2.36 16.74
N ALA A 70 -8.04 1.94 16.00
CA ALA A 70 -6.80 2.72 15.87
C ALA A 70 -7.05 3.98 15.06
N LYS A 71 -6.38 5.05 15.42
CA LYS A 71 -6.44 6.28 14.64
C LYS A 71 -5.50 6.20 13.45
N VAL A 72 -5.85 6.91 12.38
CA VAL A 72 -4.96 7.05 11.22
C VAL A 72 -3.74 7.86 11.65
N THR A 73 -2.57 7.34 11.35
CA THR A 73 -1.29 7.99 11.55
C THR A 73 -0.49 7.86 10.26
N THR A 74 0.74 8.32 10.24
CA THR A 74 1.58 8.22 9.04
C THR A 74 2.91 7.56 9.35
N ARG A 75 3.44 6.84 8.38
CA ARG A 75 4.80 6.29 8.40
C ARG A 75 5.35 6.37 6.99
N ARG A 76 6.65 6.42 6.86
CA ARG A 76 7.31 6.44 5.56
C ARG A 76 7.13 5.09 4.87
N ALA A 77 6.93 5.11 3.55
CA ALA A 77 6.79 3.90 2.75
C ALA A 77 7.97 2.94 2.99
N ASN A 78 9.19 3.46 2.98
CA ASN A 78 10.39 2.67 3.22
C ASN A 78 10.36 1.98 4.58
N ASP A 79 9.93 2.67 5.62
CA ASP A 79 9.90 2.11 6.97
C ASP A 79 8.84 1.02 7.11
N ILE A 80 7.69 1.19 6.47
CA ILE A 80 6.64 0.16 6.46
C ILE A 80 7.17 -1.12 5.82
N LEU A 81 7.84 -1.00 4.67
CA LEU A 81 8.39 -2.16 3.96
C LEU A 81 9.49 -2.84 4.78
N ARG A 82 10.39 -2.06 5.36
CA ARG A 82 11.48 -2.62 6.18
C ARG A 82 10.93 -3.33 7.41
N ALA A 83 9.99 -2.71 8.10
CA ALA A 83 9.41 -3.29 9.32
C ALA A 83 8.64 -4.59 9.03
N SER A 84 8.05 -4.69 7.85
CA SER A 84 7.31 -5.87 7.43
C SER A 84 8.19 -6.90 6.68
N ASN A 85 9.47 -6.60 6.52
CA ASN A 85 10.42 -7.44 5.79
C ASN A 85 9.92 -7.75 4.38
N ARG A 86 9.40 -6.75 3.70
CA ARG A 86 8.87 -6.87 2.35
C ARG A 86 9.64 -5.97 1.40
N ASP A 87 9.91 -6.49 0.22
CA ASP A 87 10.44 -5.68 -0.87
C ASP A 87 9.29 -4.95 -1.56
N PRO A 88 9.51 -3.74 -2.06
CA PRO A 88 8.48 -3.07 -2.83
C PRO A 88 8.20 -3.83 -4.12
N LEU A 89 6.92 -3.94 -4.47
CA LEU A 89 6.55 -4.44 -5.79
C LEU A 89 6.98 -3.41 -6.83
N PRO A 90 7.37 -3.86 -8.04
CA PRO A 90 7.77 -2.91 -9.08
C PRO A 90 6.57 -2.11 -9.59
N LEU A 91 6.85 -0.96 -10.19
CA LEU A 91 5.81 -0.07 -10.69
C LEU A 91 4.93 -0.72 -11.74
N ASP A 92 5.46 -1.68 -12.51
CA ASP A 92 4.71 -2.40 -13.53
C ASP A 92 3.94 -3.62 -13.00
N ASP A 93 3.97 -3.87 -11.69
CA ASP A 93 3.07 -4.84 -11.09
C ASP A 93 1.61 -4.45 -11.36
N PRO A 94 0.74 -5.40 -11.78
CA PRO A 94 -0.64 -5.05 -12.16
C PRO A 94 -1.43 -4.35 -11.04
N GLY A 95 -1.24 -4.75 -9.79
CA GLY A 95 -1.91 -4.11 -8.67
C GLY A 95 -1.39 -2.70 -8.40
N VAL A 96 -0.08 -2.52 -8.51
CA VAL A 96 0.55 -1.20 -8.36
C VAL A 96 0.11 -0.27 -9.48
N MET A 97 0.09 -0.76 -10.72
CA MET A 97 -0.38 0.02 -11.87
C MET A 97 -1.84 0.42 -11.75
N ARG A 98 -2.68 -0.46 -11.21
CA ARG A 98 -4.09 -0.14 -10.97
C ARG A 98 -4.21 1.04 -10.02
N ASP A 99 -3.46 1.01 -8.93
CA ASP A 99 -3.47 2.09 -7.95
C ASP A 99 -2.88 3.38 -8.54
N LEU A 100 -1.84 3.26 -9.37
CA LEU A 100 -1.27 4.41 -10.05
C LEU A 100 -2.30 5.09 -10.97
N ARG A 101 -3.06 4.30 -11.73
CA ARG A 101 -4.09 4.85 -12.61
C ARG A 101 -5.19 5.54 -11.82
N LYS A 102 -5.57 4.99 -10.68
CA LYS A 102 -6.53 5.65 -9.79
C LYS A 102 -5.97 7.00 -9.34
N ALA A 103 -4.72 7.03 -8.92
CA ALA A 103 -4.08 8.26 -8.46
C ALA A 103 -4.02 9.31 -9.57
N ILE A 104 -3.66 8.89 -10.78
CA ILE A 104 -3.58 9.81 -11.94
C ILE A 104 -4.97 10.37 -12.26
N SER A 105 -6.02 9.57 -12.14
CA SER A 105 -7.37 10.03 -12.40
C SER A 105 -7.95 10.86 -11.25
N GLY A 106 -7.19 11.09 -10.21
CA GLY A 106 -7.60 11.92 -9.07
C GLY A 106 -8.35 11.17 -7.98
N GLU A 107 -8.44 9.85 -8.07
CA GLU A 107 -9.06 9.05 -7.01
C GLU A 107 -8.18 9.04 -5.78
N LYS A 108 -8.81 9.07 -4.63
CA LYS A 108 -8.12 8.97 -3.35
C LYS A 108 -7.93 7.51 -2.98
N LEU A 109 -6.75 7.20 -2.45
CA LEU A 109 -6.42 5.86 -2.00
C LEU A 109 -6.80 5.67 -0.53
N SER A 110 -7.19 4.46 -0.18
CA SER A 110 -7.49 4.12 1.20
C SER A 110 -6.22 3.97 2.02
N PRO A 111 -6.15 4.48 3.25
CA PRO A 111 -5.02 4.23 4.13
C PRO A 111 -4.76 2.73 4.33
N VAL A 112 -3.54 2.41 4.70
CA VAL A 112 -3.05 1.03 4.80
C VAL A 112 -3.36 0.47 6.19
N LEU A 113 -3.46 -0.85 6.31
CA LEU A 113 -3.66 -1.54 7.58
C LEU A 113 -2.44 -2.38 7.91
N VAL A 114 -1.87 -2.16 9.08
CA VAL A 114 -0.65 -2.83 9.54
C VAL A 114 -0.89 -3.39 10.93
N VAL A 115 -0.40 -4.61 11.17
CA VAL A 115 -0.39 -5.18 12.51
C VAL A 115 1.06 -5.38 12.94
N THR A 116 1.32 -5.21 14.24
CA THR A 116 2.64 -5.52 14.79
C THR A 116 2.55 -6.85 15.53
N LEU A 117 3.45 -7.75 15.16
CA LEU A 117 3.55 -9.09 15.73
C LEU A 117 4.90 -9.22 16.42
N PRO A 118 5.11 -10.26 17.26
CA PRO A 118 6.40 -10.43 17.92
C PRO A 118 7.60 -10.46 16.98
N GLN A 119 7.41 -11.00 15.76
CA GLN A 119 8.48 -11.10 14.76
C GLN A 119 8.62 -9.85 13.89
N GLY A 120 7.73 -8.88 13.99
CA GLY A 120 7.78 -7.67 13.19
C GLY A 120 6.40 -7.21 12.73
N ALA A 121 6.37 -6.20 11.91
CA ALA A 121 5.12 -5.68 11.34
C ALA A 121 4.65 -6.57 10.18
N ASP A 122 3.35 -6.52 9.91
CA ASP A 122 2.77 -7.19 8.76
C ASP A 122 1.77 -6.23 8.11
N ILE A 123 1.86 -6.10 6.79
CA ILE A 123 0.90 -5.28 6.03
C ILE A 123 -0.32 -6.16 5.80
N ALA A 124 -1.37 -5.92 6.58
CA ALA A 124 -2.59 -6.72 6.50
C ALA A 124 -3.42 -6.36 5.27
N ASP A 125 -3.35 -5.09 4.83
CA ASP A 125 -3.99 -4.65 3.59
C ASP A 125 -3.27 -3.40 3.09
N GLY A 126 -3.02 -3.35 1.79
CA GLY A 126 -2.44 -2.18 1.15
C GLY A 126 -1.00 -2.32 0.69
N TYR A 127 -0.50 -3.53 0.55
CA TYR A 127 0.87 -3.75 0.07
C TYR A 127 1.13 -3.08 -1.29
N HIS A 128 0.15 -3.14 -2.20
CA HIS A 128 0.28 -2.46 -3.51
C HIS A 128 0.36 -0.94 -3.33
N ARG A 129 -0.42 -0.39 -2.43
CA ARG A 129 -0.42 1.07 -2.17
C ARG A 129 0.89 1.53 -1.55
N VAL A 130 1.44 0.76 -0.62
CA VAL A 130 2.76 1.07 -0.04
C VAL A 130 3.84 0.99 -1.11
N SER A 131 3.77 -0.04 -1.97
CA SER A 131 4.73 -0.20 -3.07
C SER A 131 4.65 0.96 -4.05
N LEU A 132 3.45 1.41 -4.39
CA LEU A 132 3.27 2.59 -5.24
C LEU A 132 3.89 3.83 -4.59
N ALA A 133 3.58 4.06 -3.34
CA ALA A 133 4.14 5.20 -2.61
C ALA A 133 5.66 5.16 -2.61
N TYR A 134 6.24 3.99 -2.35
CA TYR A 134 7.69 3.80 -2.37
C TYR A 134 8.29 4.12 -3.74
N ASN A 135 7.66 3.65 -4.81
CA ASN A 135 8.17 3.88 -6.17
C ASN A 135 8.17 5.37 -6.53
N LEU A 136 7.25 6.12 -5.98
CA LEU A 136 7.17 7.57 -6.23
C LEU A 136 8.11 8.35 -5.30
N ASN A 137 8.16 7.97 -4.04
CA ASN A 137 9.04 8.59 -3.04
C ASN A 137 9.19 7.64 -1.84
N PRO A 138 10.34 6.96 -1.70
CA PRO A 138 10.54 6.01 -0.59
C PRO A 138 10.35 6.62 0.80
N PHE A 139 10.58 7.91 0.93
CA PHE A 139 10.48 8.62 2.20
C PHE A 139 9.17 9.39 2.36
N GLY A 140 8.25 9.21 1.41
CA GLY A 140 6.94 9.82 1.48
C GLY A 140 6.07 9.18 2.56
N ASP A 141 5.24 10.00 3.19
CA ASP A 141 4.34 9.55 4.25
C ASP A 141 3.16 8.78 3.67
N VAL A 142 2.86 7.65 4.28
CA VAL A 142 1.71 6.81 3.96
C VAL A 142 0.79 6.79 5.18
N PRO A 143 -0.48 7.15 5.02
CA PRO A 143 -1.42 7.04 6.14
C PRO A 143 -1.79 5.59 6.38
N LEU A 144 -1.92 5.21 7.65
CA LEU A 144 -2.22 3.85 8.03
C LEU A 144 -2.83 3.79 9.42
N ARG A 145 -3.49 2.68 9.71
CA ARG A 145 -3.85 2.31 11.08
C ARG A 145 -2.96 1.15 11.51
N ILE A 146 -2.51 1.17 12.74
CA ILE A 146 -1.60 0.15 13.27
C ILE A 146 -2.25 -0.50 14.49
N ALA A 147 -2.40 -1.83 14.43
CA ALA A 147 -2.80 -2.62 15.59
C ALA A 147 -1.54 -3.15 16.25
N SER A 148 -1.18 -2.61 17.41
CA SER A 148 0.09 -2.91 18.08
C SER A 148 -0.03 -3.69 19.38
N GLU A 149 -1.23 -3.93 19.86
CA GLU A 149 -1.41 -4.53 21.19
C GLU A 149 -1.47 -6.05 21.18
N LEU A 150 -1.48 -6.63 20.00
CA LEU A 150 -1.57 -8.09 19.84
C LEU A 150 -0.44 -8.83 20.52
N ARG A 151 0.73 -8.23 20.58
CA ARG A 151 1.91 -8.87 21.17
C ARG A 151 1.89 -8.88 22.71
N LYS A 152 0.94 -8.23 23.32
CA LYS A 152 0.81 -8.26 24.78
C LYS A 152 0.21 -9.54 25.28
N LYS A 153 -0.25 -10.37 24.40
CA LYS A 153 -0.79 -11.68 24.70
C LYS A 153 0.17 -12.78 24.31
#